data_ea3e678929fe495e331ff89be3fdcdf4
#
_entry.id   ea3e678929fe495e331ff89be3fdcdf4
#
_cell.length_a   1.000
_cell.length_b   1.000
_cell.length_c   1.000
_cell.angle_alpha   90.00
_cell.angle_beta   90.00
_cell.angle_gamma   90.00
#
_symmetry.space_group_name_H-M   'P 1'
#
loop_
_entity.id
_entity.type
_entity.pdbx_description
1 polymer ?
#
loop_
_entity_poly.entity_id
_entity_poly.type
_entity_poly.pdbx_seq_one_letter_code
_entity_poly.pdbx_strand_id
1 'polypeptide(L)'
;YFAVCLTKLSHTKVELTYNLMRTFVAGLAFAMPFSLVYQMMSDRMKGLQKSEKVIKGLPFAAGFTAGTAVSIAGNMHYVIYAQIIPLIEKLTGKEVSSYWLPDATRYIGYNPCREEDRTIHEFPCYSFVLGDLHAHVINVFLVLTVLGILYSWMKTNSGKSWRQKEIGLLGLLMGMFLFSNTWDFMIYYVVICGTLLLGNLKRYSSDPFISQALKWSVIQWVELLAAAFLASLPFHLTFENVMVQGIGIVKIHTAFYQFCVLWAFPLLVCVPFVIGILKSIGTFPEKKFWSFFYSIKYPDLYGLVLVLCAIGLIFMPEFVYVRDIYEKTAPRANTMFKLTDQAYIMFGIMMAYILVFFTVNRIKRCNGADSTVMCKGLLRCPRLQSLTGIIAILVLISTCGYLENAITHWFTGFPKRNAYQTLNATNYLETAISDDAAAIRWLNDNVEGQPIILEASGDSYQDYDNRVSAMTGLPTVLGWYVHEWLWRNDLEEENQRKEDVQTIYTSSNADQIKSLIEKYKISYLFIGSCEAEKYGEINSELLTSLGKVVCRQGETMIIEVSDGERAD
;
A
#
# COMPACT_ATOMS: atom_id res chain seq x y z
N TYR A 1 -5.36 -0.52 14.01
CA TYR A 1 -4.91 0.35 15.11
C TYR A 1 -4.97 1.82 14.73
N PHE A 2 -4.43 2.27 13.59
CA PHE A 2 -4.43 3.69 13.21
C PHE A 2 -5.85 4.24 13.03
N ALA A 3 -6.73 3.52 12.31
CA ALA A 3 -8.14 3.89 12.18
C ALA A 3 -8.85 3.95 13.54
N VAL A 4 -8.56 3.01 14.45
CA VAL A 4 -9.11 3.01 15.82
C VAL A 4 -8.64 4.22 16.62
N CYS A 5 -7.35 4.60 16.51
CA CYS A 5 -6.86 5.83 17.16
C CYS A 5 -7.60 7.07 16.65
N LEU A 6 -7.81 7.19 15.32
CA LEU A 6 -8.57 8.30 14.75
C LEU A 6 -10.04 8.29 15.20
N THR A 7 -10.67 7.12 15.28
CA THR A 7 -12.04 6.96 15.78
C THR A 7 -12.15 7.48 17.21
N LYS A 8 -11.23 7.07 18.10
CA LYS A 8 -11.19 7.52 19.50
C LYS A 8 -10.92 9.02 19.62
N LEU A 9 -9.96 9.54 18.85
CA LEU A 9 -9.62 10.98 18.89
C LEU A 9 -10.73 11.87 18.35
N SER A 10 -11.47 11.41 17.36
CA SER A 10 -12.57 12.17 16.73
C SER A 10 -13.91 11.99 17.44
N HIS A 11 -14.02 11.07 18.41
CA HIS A 11 -15.28 10.66 19.05
C HIS A 11 -16.38 10.29 18.05
N THR A 12 -16.01 9.75 16.89
CA THR A 12 -16.93 9.27 15.86
C THR A 12 -17.19 7.77 16.03
N LYS A 13 -18.18 7.27 15.31
CA LYS A 13 -18.46 5.84 15.25
C LYS A 13 -17.53 5.14 14.27
N VAL A 14 -17.17 3.89 14.57
CA VAL A 14 -16.22 3.08 13.79
C VAL A 14 -16.70 2.89 12.35
N GLU A 15 -17.98 2.64 12.15
CA GLU A 15 -18.59 2.46 10.83
C GLU A 15 -18.48 3.69 9.92
N LEU A 16 -18.34 4.89 10.48
CA LEU A 16 -18.10 6.13 9.74
C LEU A 16 -16.61 6.36 9.49
N THR A 17 -15.78 6.16 10.53
CA THR A 17 -14.35 6.40 10.43
C THR A 17 -13.65 5.43 9.49
N TYR A 18 -14.17 4.24 9.29
CA TYR A 18 -13.66 3.31 8.29
C TYR A 18 -13.66 3.94 6.88
N ASN A 19 -14.80 4.45 6.42
CA ASN A 19 -14.90 5.11 5.11
C ASN A 19 -14.13 6.45 5.05
N LEU A 20 -14.14 7.22 6.16
CA LEU A 20 -13.35 8.45 6.24
C LEU A 20 -11.84 8.17 6.17
N MET A 21 -11.37 7.08 6.77
CA MET A 21 -9.98 6.68 6.71
C MET A 21 -9.54 6.35 5.27
N ARG A 22 -10.37 5.66 4.50
CA ARG A 22 -10.10 5.36 3.07
C ARG A 22 -9.88 6.65 2.27
N THR A 23 -10.79 7.62 2.42
CA THR A 23 -10.69 8.94 1.76
C THR A 23 -9.49 9.74 2.25
N PHE A 24 -9.18 9.67 3.54
CA PHE A 24 -8.03 10.36 4.14
C PHE A 24 -6.71 9.84 3.56
N VAL A 25 -6.53 8.51 3.51
CA VAL A 25 -5.31 7.90 2.94
C VAL A 25 -5.16 8.26 1.46
N ALA A 26 -6.24 8.17 0.67
CA ALA A 26 -6.22 8.54 -0.75
C ALA A 26 -5.90 10.03 -0.95
N GLY A 27 -6.47 10.91 -0.11
CA GLY A 27 -6.17 12.34 -0.13
C GLY A 27 -4.71 12.65 0.20
N LEU A 28 -4.13 11.97 1.19
CA LEU A 28 -2.71 12.12 1.54
C LEU A 28 -1.79 11.53 0.46
N ALA A 29 -2.19 10.42 -0.19
CA ALA A 29 -1.45 9.83 -1.30
C ALA A 29 -1.36 10.78 -2.52
N PHE A 30 -2.26 11.75 -2.63
CA PHE A 30 -2.15 12.85 -3.60
C PHE A 30 -1.34 14.03 -3.04
N ALA A 31 -1.69 14.52 -1.85
CA ALA A 31 -1.17 15.77 -1.30
C ALA A 31 0.33 15.71 -0.95
N MET A 32 0.82 14.55 -0.50
CA MET A 32 2.20 14.42 -0.07
C MET A 32 3.20 14.33 -1.24
N PRO A 33 2.99 13.53 -2.29
CA PRO A 33 3.81 13.58 -3.50
C PRO A 33 3.74 14.95 -4.17
N PHE A 34 2.56 15.59 -4.21
CA PHE A 34 2.41 16.96 -4.65
C PHE A 34 3.38 17.88 -3.90
N SER A 35 3.35 17.87 -2.58
CA SER A 35 4.16 18.74 -1.74
C SER A 35 5.65 18.49 -1.90
N LEU A 36 6.06 17.21 -1.93
CA LEU A 36 7.45 16.79 -2.11
C LEU A 36 8.01 17.27 -3.45
N VAL A 37 7.32 16.98 -4.55
CA VAL A 37 7.80 17.31 -5.90
C VAL A 37 7.69 18.80 -6.17
N TYR A 38 6.67 19.47 -5.63
CA TYR A 38 6.59 20.94 -5.64
C TYR A 38 7.85 21.55 -5.02
N GLN A 39 8.26 21.07 -3.85
CA GLN A 39 9.44 21.55 -3.16
C GLN A 39 10.74 21.21 -3.92
N MET A 40 10.86 19.97 -4.43
CA MET A 40 12.01 19.55 -5.26
C MET A 40 12.15 20.44 -6.48
N MET A 41 11.05 20.71 -7.20
CA MET A 41 11.06 21.58 -8.38
C MET A 41 11.37 23.04 -8.01
N SER A 42 10.81 23.54 -6.92
CA SER A 42 11.10 24.89 -6.41
C SER A 42 12.59 25.06 -6.12
N ASP A 43 13.21 24.11 -5.44
CA ASP A 43 14.63 24.12 -5.14
C ASP A 43 15.50 23.96 -6.40
N ARG A 44 15.03 23.21 -7.37
CA ARG A 44 15.71 23.05 -8.66
C ARG A 44 15.72 24.35 -9.47
N MET A 45 14.65 25.14 -9.33
CA MET A 45 14.48 26.42 -10.03
C MET A 45 15.24 27.58 -9.38
N LYS A 46 15.69 27.44 -8.13
CA LYS A 46 16.48 28.51 -7.44
C LYS A 46 17.74 28.83 -8.21
N GLY A 47 17.98 30.13 -8.36
CA GLY A 47 19.13 30.67 -9.09
C GLY A 47 18.96 30.73 -10.62
N LEU A 48 17.81 30.28 -11.16
CA LEU A 48 17.52 30.43 -12.58
C LEU A 48 16.86 31.81 -12.85
N GLN A 49 17.39 32.57 -13.77
CA GLN A 49 16.78 33.84 -14.24
C GLN A 49 15.58 33.50 -15.14
N LYS A 50 14.39 33.38 -14.56
CA LYS A 50 13.12 33.11 -15.27
C LYS A 50 12.03 34.07 -14.79
N SER A 51 10.99 34.27 -15.60
CA SER A 51 9.85 35.10 -15.20
C SER A 51 9.14 34.49 -13.96
N GLU A 52 8.58 35.36 -13.13
CA GLU A 52 7.87 34.96 -11.89
C GLU A 52 6.78 33.95 -12.16
N LYS A 53 6.03 34.09 -13.26
CA LYS A 53 4.99 33.16 -13.69
C LYS A 53 5.53 31.72 -13.92
N VAL A 54 6.74 31.60 -14.49
CA VAL A 54 7.38 30.30 -14.72
C VAL A 54 7.93 29.74 -13.42
N ILE A 55 8.49 30.58 -12.54
CA ILE A 55 9.02 30.15 -11.24
C ILE A 55 7.92 29.61 -10.34
N LYS A 56 6.70 30.16 -10.38
CA LYS A 56 5.56 29.69 -9.57
C LYS A 56 4.78 28.55 -10.24
N GLY A 57 4.62 28.58 -11.55
CA GLY A 57 3.79 27.62 -12.29
C GLY A 57 4.39 26.22 -12.42
N LEU A 58 5.73 26.12 -12.57
CA LEU A 58 6.40 24.84 -12.74
C LEU A 58 6.37 23.92 -11.51
N PRO A 59 6.68 24.42 -10.31
CA PRO A 59 6.56 23.62 -9.11
C PRO A 59 5.14 23.08 -8.89
N PHE A 60 4.13 23.94 -9.16
CA PHE A 60 2.74 23.52 -9.07
C PHE A 60 2.40 22.40 -10.06
N ALA A 61 2.78 22.57 -11.34
CA ALA A 61 2.55 21.55 -12.36
C ALA A 61 3.25 20.23 -12.02
N ALA A 62 4.50 20.29 -11.54
CA ALA A 62 5.26 19.11 -11.13
C ALA A 62 4.62 18.42 -9.93
N GLY A 63 4.21 19.17 -8.91
CA GLY A 63 3.50 18.65 -7.75
C GLY A 63 2.17 18.00 -8.14
N PHE A 64 1.36 18.67 -8.95
CA PHE A 64 0.08 18.15 -9.42
C PHE A 64 0.25 16.84 -10.21
N THR A 65 1.22 16.82 -11.12
CA THR A 65 1.56 15.60 -11.87
C THR A 65 1.99 14.47 -10.94
N ALA A 66 2.75 14.76 -9.86
CA ALA A 66 3.19 13.75 -8.90
C ALA A 66 2.02 13.17 -8.08
N GLY A 67 1.16 14.04 -7.55
CA GLY A 67 -0.06 13.60 -6.86
C GLY A 67 -0.91 12.70 -7.76
N THR A 68 -1.13 13.11 -9.02
CA THR A 68 -1.88 12.33 -10.01
C THR A 68 -1.20 10.99 -10.34
N ALA A 69 0.12 11.00 -10.58
CA ALA A 69 0.87 9.79 -10.95
C ALA A 69 0.89 8.74 -9.84
N VAL A 70 0.87 9.15 -8.57
CA VAL A 70 0.91 8.22 -7.43
C VAL A 70 -0.48 7.71 -7.06
N SER A 71 -1.51 8.59 -7.05
CA SER A 71 -2.81 8.25 -6.46
C SER A 71 -3.93 7.96 -7.46
N ILE A 72 -3.83 8.43 -8.71
CA ILE A 72 -4.89 8.36 -9.71
C ILE A 72 -4.50 7.51 -10.91
N ALA A 73 -3.24 7.58 -11.34
CA ALA A 73 -2.79 6.89 -12.54
C ALA A 73 -2.79 5.37 -12.35
N GLY A 74 -3.11 4.65 -13.42
CA GLY A 74 -2.84 3.22 -13.55
C GLY A 74 -1.47 2.96 -14.18
N ASN A 75 -1.23 1.72 -14.57
CA ASN A 75 -0.02 1.32 -15.29
C ASN A 75 -0.26 1.23 -16.81
N MET A 76 0.81 0.94 -17.56
CA MET A 76 0.75 0.84 -19.02
C MET A 76 -0.06 -0.35 -19.54
N HIS A 77 -0.33 -1.35 -18.71
CA HIS A 77 -1.22 -2.45 -19.08
C HIS A 77 -2.59 -1.91 -19.48
N TYR A 78 -3.14 -0.98 -18.71
CA TYR A 78 -4.41 -0.34 -19.04
C TYR A 78 -4.37 0.38 -20.40
N VAL A 79 -3.32 1.15 -20.67
CA VAL A 79 -3.20 1.88 -21.94
C VAL A 79 -3.16 0.91 -23.13
N ILE A 80 -2.43 -0.18 -23.00
CA ILE A 80 -2.26 -1.16 -24.08
C ILE A 80 -3.53 -1.98 -24.27
N TYR A 81 -4.04 -2.60 -23.20
CA TYR A 81 -5.12 -3.60 -23.30
C TYR A 81 -6.54 -3.00 -23.22
N ALA A 82 -6.71 -1.82 -22.62
CA ALA A 82 -8.01 -1.16 -22.56
C ALA A 82 -8.21 -0.05 -23.60
N GLN A 83 -7.13 0.48 -24.20
CA GLN A 83 -7.25 1.59 -25.16
C GLN A 83 -6.69 1.21 -26.54
N ILE A 84 -5.44 0.76 -26.63
CA ILE A 84 -4.75 0.53 -27.91
C ILE A 84 -5.30 -0.73 -28.61
N ILE A 85 -5.33 -1.87 -27.93
CA ILE A 85 -5.79 -3.14 -28.52
C ILE A 85 -7.25 -3.04 -28.95
N PRO A 86 -8.23 -2.58 -28.14
CA PRO A 86 -9.60 -2.39 -28.55
C PRO A 86 -9.77 -1.44 -29.76
N LEU A 87 -8.94 -0.40 -29.83
CA LEU A 87 -8.93 0.50 -30.99
C LEU A 87 -8.48 -0.23 -32.28
N ILE A 88 -7.43 -1.04 -32.21
CA ILE A 88 -6.94 -1.84 -33.33
C ILE A 88 -7.98 -2.88 -33.75
N GLU A 89 -8.61 -3.57 -32.80
CA GLU A 89 -9.67 -4.55 -33.06
C GLU A 89 -10.85 -3.91 -33.79
N LYS A 90 -11.29 -2.75 -33.30
CA LYS A 90 -12.36 -1.97 -33.96
C LYS A 90 -11.98 -1.56 -35.38
N LEU A 91 -10.75 -1.08 -35.60
CA LEU A 91 -10.26 -0.67 -36.92
C LEU A 91 -10.10 -1.86 -37.89
N THR A 92 -9.83 -3.05 -37.38
CA THR A 92 -9.64 -4.28 -38.16
C THR A 92 -10.92 -5.10 -38.29
N GLY A 93 -12.08 -4.62 -37.74
CA GLY A 93 -13.36 -5.31 -37.80
C GLY A 93 -13.43 -6.58 -36.94
N LYS A 94 -12.55 -6.71 -35.96
CA LYS A 94 -12.59 -7.80 -34.97
C LYS A 94 -13.55 -7.45 -33.83
N GLU A 95 -14.00 -8.47 -33.11
CA GLU A 95 -14.73 -8.30 -31.87
C GLU A 95 -13.83 -7.60 -30.84
N VAL A 96 -14.38 -6.57 -30.17
CA VAL A 96 -13.62 -5.76 -29.21
C VAL A 96 -13.52 -6.51 -27.89
N SER A 97 -12.30 -6.76 -27.44
CA SER A 97 -12.04 -7.40 -26.15
C SER A 97 -12.50 -6.54 -24.97
N SER A 98 -13.08 -7.19 -23.97
CA SER A 98 -13.43 -6.54 -22.70
C SER A 98 -12.17 -6.39 -21.83
N TYR A 99 -12.17 -5.35 -20.99
CA TYR A 99 -11.11 -5.11 -20.01
C TYR A 99 -11.69 -5.11 -18.60
N TRP A 100 -11.10 -5.89 -17.72
CA TRP A 100 -11.54 -5.99 -16.34
C TRP A 100 -10.56 -5.31 -15.39
N LEU A 101 -11.09 -4.64 -14.35
CA LEU A 101 -10.33 -3.88 -13.35
C LEU A 101 -9.06 -4.59 -12.82
N PRO A 102 -9.09 -5.87 -12.40
CA PRO A 102 -7.91 -6.55 -11.88
C PRO A 102 -6.85 -6.91 -12.92
N ASP A 103 -7.15 -6.88 -14.22
CA ASP A 103 -6.19 -7.28 -15.27
C ASP A 103 -4.88 -6.49 -15.18
N ALA A 104 -4.95 -5.22 -14.76
CA ALA A 104 -3.78 -4.37 -14.57
C ALA A 104 -2.86 -4.83 -13.43
N THR A 105 -3.38 -5.61 -12.50
CA THR A 105 -2.68 -6.04 -11.27
C THR A 105 -2.43 -7.55 -11.22
N ARG A 106 -3.07 -8.31 -12.11
CA ARG A 106 -2.98 -9.77 -12.27
C ARG A 106 -2.61 -10.09 -13.73
N TYR A 107 -1.37 -9.78 -14.13
CA TYR A 107 -0.92 -9.93 -15.51
C TYR A 107 0.08 -11.07 -15.69
N ILE A 108 1.17 -11.07 -14.91
CA ILE A 108 2.21 -12.11 -14.97
C ILE A 108 1.64 -13.39 -14.37
N GLY A 109 1.69 -14.48 -15.14
CA GLY A 109 1.14 -15.76 -14.76
C GLY A 109 -0.39 -15.90 -14.96
N TYR A 110 -1.07 -14.83 -15.38
CA TYR A 110 -2.50 -14.85 -15.73
C TYR A 110 -2.73 -14.72 -17.23
N ASN A 111 -1.95 -13.93 -17.93
CA ASN A 111 -2.05 -13.76 -19.39
C ASN A 111 -0.67 -13.75 -20.06
N PRO A 112 -0.21 -14.89 -20.64
CA PRO A 112 -0.86 -16.20 -20.65
C PRO A 112 -0.86 -16.88 -19.28
N CYS A 113 -1.81 -17.80 -19.06
CA CYS A 113 -1.93 -18.53 -17.81
C CYS A 113 -0.69 -19.42 -17.58
N ARG A 114 -0.06 -19.21 -16.41
CA ARG A 114 1.04 -20.02 -15.85
C ARG A 114 0.81 -20.09 -14.35
N GLU A 115 0.10 -21.10 -13.89
CA GLU A 115 -0.33 -21.20 -12.48
C GLU A 115 0.82 -21.13 -11.49
N GLU A 116 1.97 -21.70 -11.84
CA GLU A 116 3.19 -21.74 -11.03
C GLU A 116 3.87 -20.37 -10.85
N ASP A 117 3.47 -19.35 -11.62
CA ASP A 117 4.07 -18.02 -11.61
C ASP A 117 3.02 -16.90 -11.56
N ARG A 118 1.86 -17.16 -10.97
CA ARG A 118 0.88 -16.12 -10.73
C ARG A 118 1.44 -15.09 -9.76
N THR A 119 1.50 -13.85 -10.19
CA THR A 119 2.03 -12.74 -9.39
C THR A 119 1.01 -11.63 -9.21
N ILE A 120 1.26 -10.77 -8.22
CA ILE A 120 0.45 -9.60 -7.92
C ILE A 120 1.35 -8.37 -8.08
N HIS A 121 0.86 -7.33 -8.74
CA HIS A 121 1.58 -6.06 -8.91
C HIS A 121 0.59 -4.89 -8.82
N GLU A 122 0.05 -4.72 -7.62
CA GLU A 122 -0.91 -3.66 -7.30
C GLU A 122 -0.24 -2.28 -7.27
N PHE A 123 -1.07 -1.26 -7.32
CA PHE A 123 -0.69 0.14 -7.23
C PHE A 123 -1.80 0.94 -6.53
N PRO A 124 -1.51 2.10 -5.93
CA PRO A 124 -2.42 2.78 -5.02
C PRO A 124 -3.83 3.04 -5.57
N CYS A 125 -3.97 3.43 -6.85
CA CYS A 125 -5.28 3.68 -7.45
C CYS A 125 -6.20 2.45 -7.41
N TYR A 126 -5.66 1.25 -7.69
CA TYR A 126 -6.40 -0.01 -7.60
C TYR A 126 -6.95 -0.23 -6.19
N SER A 127 -6.08 -0.16 -5.19
CA SER A 127 -6.45 -0.39 -3.78
C SER A 127 -7.45 0.65 -3.27
N PHE A 128 -7.33 1.93 -3.71
CA PHE A 128 -8.27 2.98 -3.32
C PHE A 128 -9.67 2.76 -3.90
N VAL A 129 -9.79 2.28 -5.14
CA VAL A 129 -11.09 1.96 -5.74
C VAL A 129 -11.74 0.77 -5.05
N LEU A 130 -10.98 -0.29 -4.75
CA LEU A 130 -11.48 -1.41 -3.96
C LEU A 130 -11.89 -1.01 -2.54
N GLY A 131 -11.35 0.10 -2.04
CA GLY A 131 -11.56 0.53 -0.67
C GLY A 131 -10.78 -0.29 0.34
N ASP A 132 -9.69 -0.84 -0.10
CA ASP A 132 -8.78 -1.62 0.72
C ASP A 132 -8.12 -0.76 1.82
N LEU A 133 -8.04 -1.29 3.03
CA LEU A 133 -7.32 -0.71 4.18
C LEU A 133 -6.29 -1.67 4.77
N HIS A 134 -5.72 -2.56 3.96
CA HIS A 134 -4.58 -3.37 4.38
C HIS A 134 -3.39 -2.50 4.76
N ALA A 135 -2.45 -3.09 5.49
CA ALA A 135 -1.29 -2.39 6.04
C ALA A 135 -0.48 -1.63 4.97
N HIS A 136 -0.29 -2.20 3.77
CA HIS A 136 0.42 -1.52 2.67
C HIS A 136 -0.29 -0.25 2.18
N VAL A 137 -1.64 -0.25 2.14
CA VAL A 137 -2.42 0.92 1.71
C VAL A 137 -2.34 2.03 2.77
N ILE A 138 -2.53 1.66 4.04
CA ILE A 138 -2.40 2.61 5.16
C ILE A 138 -0.99 3.19 5.20
N ASN A 139 0.03 2.37 4.98
CA ASN A 139 1.42 2.81 5.02
C ASN A 139 1.80 3.77 3.89
N VAL A 140 1.01 3.92 2.82
CA VAL A 140 1.32 4.85 1.72
C VAL A 140 1.65 6.26 2.24
N PHE A 141 0.85 6.82 3.16
CA PHE A 141 1.16 8.15 3.68
C PHE A 141 2.35 8.14 4.65
N LEU A 142 2.62 7.04 5.37
CA LEU A 142 3.79 6.92 6.24
C LEU A 142 5.09 6.86 5.42
N VAL A 143 5.12 6.07 4.36
CA VAL A 143 6.29 6.00 3.46
C VAL A 143 6.53 7.35 2.77
N LEU A 144 5.47 8.04 2.35
CA LEU A 144 5.56 9.39 1.79
C LEU A 144 6.08 10.41 2.83
N THR A 145 5.71 10.24 4.10
CA THR A 145 6.26 11.04 5.22
C THR A 145 7.76 10.82 5.36
N VAL A 146 8.22 9.56 5.32
CA VAL A 146 9.65 9.21 5.33
C VAL A 146 10.37 9.91 4.18
N LEU A 147 9.83 9.85 2.95
CA LEU A 147 10.44 10.50 1.78
C LEU A 147 10.50 12.02 1.95
N GLY A 148 9.47 12.65 2.51
CA GLY A 148 9.45 14.09 2.79
C GLY A 148 10.50 14.50 3.82
N ILE A 149 10.63 13.75 4.92
CA ILE A 149 11.63 13.99 5.97
C ILE A 149 13.04 13.83 5.42
N LEU A 150 13.29 12.78 4.62
CA LEU A 150 14.60 12.55 3.99
C LEU A 150 15.02 13.68 3.07
N TYR A 151 14.12 14.17 2.23
CA TYR A 151 14.39 15.31 1.38
C TYR A 151 14.69 16.57 2.20
N SER A 152 13.90 16.84 3.24
CA SER A 152 14.13 17.94 4.18
C SER A 152 15.48 17.83 4.86
N TRP A 153 15.82 16.64 5.39
CA TRP A 153 17.11 16.36 6.02
C TRP A 153 18.28 16.62 5.06
N MET A 154 18.20 16.10 3.83
CA MET A 154 19.26 16.27 2.84
C MET A 154 19.51 17.75 2.51
N LYS A 155 18.44 18.56 2.46
CA LYS A 155 18.49 19.96 2.08
C LYS A 155 18.92 20.90 3.22
N THR A 156 18.37 20.70 4.42
CA THR A 156 18.52 21.66 5.54
C THR A 156 19.75 21.42 6.38
N ASN A 157 20.47 20.35 6.11
CA ASN A 157 21.55 19.91 6.95
C ASN A 157 22.77 20.83 6.91
N SER A 158 22.85 21.70 7.88
CA SER A 158 23.95 22.63 8.09
C SER A 158 25.18 22.03 8.79
N GLY A 159 25.19 20.72 9.03
CA GLY A 159 26.40 19.93 9.27
C GLY A 159 27.11 20.04 10.62
N LYS A 160 26.48 20.60 11.66
CA LYS A 160 27.18 20.78 12.95
C LYS A 160 26.89 19.73 14.03
N SER A 161 25.93 18.84 13.84
CA SER A 161 25.60 17.79 14.81
C SER A 161 25.27 16.48 14.11
N TRP A 162 25.84 15.38 14.59
CA TRP A 162 25.49 14.03 14.16
C TRP A 162 24.12 13.59 14.69
N ARG A 163 23.69 14.15 15.83
CA ARG A 163 22.36 13.93 16.41
C ARG A 163 21.37 14.91 15.78
N GLN A 164 20.58 14.40 14.88
CA GLN A 164 19.57 15.18 14.16
C GLN A 164 18.18 14.66 14.53
N LYS A 165 17.24 15.58 14.78
CA LYS A 165 15.87 15.25 15.14
C LYS A 165 15.22 14.33 14.10
N GLU A 166 15.58 14.54 12.84
CA GLU A 166 15.07 13.80 11.69
C GLU A 166 15.47 12.31 11.76
N ILE A 167 16.66 11.98 12.25
CA ILE A 167 17.09 10.57 12.39
C ILE A 167 16.24 9.87 13.45
N GLY A 168 15.99 10.53 14.59
CA GLY A 168 15.12 9.98 15.63
C GLY A 168 13.69 9.77 15.15
N LEU A 169 13.13 10.75 14.41
CA LEU A 169 11.79 10.65 13.84
C LEU A 169 11.69 9.54 12.78
N LEU A 170 12.71 9.44 11.91
CA LEU A 170 12.81 8.34 10.95
C LEU A 170 12.90 6.99 11.67
N GLY A 171 13.64 6.90 12.77
CA GLY A 171 13.71 5.69 13.58
C GLY A 171 12.33 5.27 14.15
N LEU A 172 11.56 6.21 14.65
CA LEU A 172 10.18 5.96 15.11
C LEU A 172 9.29 5.44 13.97
N LEU A 173 9.32 6.09 12.80
CA LEU A 173 8.53 5.66 11.64
C LEU A 173 8.98 4.26 11.15
N MET A 174 10.28 3.99 11.15
CA MET A 174 10.80 2.67 10.82
C MET A 174 10.37 1.60 11.83
N GLY A 175 10.28 1.96 13.12
CA GLY A 175 9.69 1.09 14.14
C GLY A 175 8.22 0.80 13.89
N MET A 176 7.44 1.79 13.43
CA MET A 176 6.06 1.58 13.01
C MET A 176 5.95 0.58 11.84
N PHE A 177 6.86 0.62 10.88
CA PHE A 177 6.87 -0.35 9.78
C PHE A 177 7.14 -1.78 10.25
N LEU A 178 7.98 -1.98 11.28
CA LEU A 178 8.26 -3.31 11.82
C LEU A 178 7.01 -4.03 12.36
N PHE A 179 6.05 -3.30 12.93
CA PHE A 179 4.81 -3.90 13.43
C PHE A 179 3.58 -3.69 12.53
N SER A 180 3.68 -2.88 11.47
CA SER A 180 2.57 -2.69 10.52
C SER A 180 2.78 -3.43 9.20
N ASN A 181 3.94 -3.24 8.57
CA ASN A 181 4.33 -3.89 7.31
C ASN A 181 5.85 -4.00 7.21
N THR A 182 6.42 -5.10 7.64
CA THR A 182 7.87 -5.34 7.68
C THR A 182 8.56 -5.17 6.32
N TRP A 183 7.83 -5.35 5.20
CA TRP A 183 8.35 -5.09 3.87
C TRP A 183 8.75 -3.63 3.68
N ASP A 184 7.93 -2.70 4.18
CA ASP A 184 8.25 -1.27 4.10
C ASP A 184 9.49 -0.92 4.94
N PHE A 185 9.68 -1.59 6.08
CA PHE A 185 10.92 -1.43 6.85
C PHE A 185 12.14 -1.75 6.01
N MET A 186 12.18 -2.92 5.37
CA MET A 186 13.33 -3.36 4.58
C MET A 186 13.61 -2.42 3.40
N ILE A 187 12.57 -2.06 2.66
CA ILE A 187 12.67 -1.18 1.49
C ILE A 187 13.15 0.20 1.90
N TYR A 188 12.49 0.82 2.89
CA TYR A 188 12.80 2.20 3.28
C TYR A 188 14.07 2.32 4.10
N TYR A 189 14.52 1.25 4.76
CA TYR A 189 15.86 1.23 5.35
C TYR A 189 16.94 1.43 4.27
N VAL A 190 16.83 0.75 3.13
CA VAL A 190 17.76 0.93 2.01
C VAL A 190 17.67 2.35 1.43
N VAL A 191 16.46 2.88 1.24
CA VAL A 191 16.25 4.26 0.74
C VAL A 191 16.85 5.28 1.69
N ILE A 192 16.65 5.13 2.99
CA ILE A 192 17.21 6.02 4.02
C ILE A 192 18.73 5.92 4.01
N CYS A 193 19.28 4.71 4.05
CA CYS A 193 20.74 4.50 4.06
C CYS A 193 21.41 5.11 2.82
N GLY A 194 20.81 4.93 1.62
CA GLY A 194 21.29 5.55 0.38
C GLY A 194 21.23 7.07 0.42
N THR A 195 20.13 7.62 0.94
CA THR A 195 19.93 9.08 1.06
C THR A 195 20.92 9.69 2.05
N LEU A 196 21.13 9.06 3.20
CA LEU A 196 22.08 9.51 4.21
C LEU A 196 23.52 9.48 3.66
N LEU A 197 23.89 8.40 2.97
CA LEU A 197 25.21 8.26 2.35
C LEU A 197 25.46 9.36 1.32
N LEU A 198 24.57 9.52 0.34
CA LEU A 198 24.77 10.52 -0.72
C LEU A 198 24.67 11.95 -0.19
N GLY A 199 23.82 12.20 0.80
CA GLY A 199 23.72 13.47 1.50
C GLY A 199 25.01 13.81 2.27
N ASN A 200 25.60 12.84 2.96
CA ASN A 200 26.88 13.02 3.64
C ASN A 200 28.05 13.22 2.65
N LEU A 201 28.09 12.44 1.56
CA LEU A 201 29.09 12.66 0.50
C LEU A 201 29.02 14.07 -0.07
N LYS A 202 27.81 14.58 -0.29
CA LYS A 202 27.63 15.97 -0.73
C LYS A 202 28.07 16.98 0.33
N ARG A 203 27.76 16.74 1.60
CA ARG A 203 28.14 17.63 2.72
C ARG A 203 29.65 17.77 2.86
N TYR A 204 30.38 16.67 2.78
CA TYR A 204 31.83 16.62 2.92
C TYR A 204 32.58 16.83 1.60
N SER A 205 31.88 17.24 0.52
CA SER A 205 32.50 17.43 -0.79
C SER A 205 33.46 18.62 -0.87
N SER A 206 33.35 19.60 0.02
CA SER A 206 34.27 20.74 0.13
C SER A 206 35.54 20.39 0.91
N ASP A 207 35.50 19.36 1.76
CA ASP A 207 36.63 18.84 2.51
C ASP A 207 36.72 17.34 2.24
N PRO A 208 37.58 16.90 1.29
CA PRO A 208 37.45 15.61 0.61
C PRO A 208 37.90 14.42 1.46
N PHE A 209 37.41 14.29 2.68
CA PHE A 209 37.57 13.13 3.53
C PHE A 209 36.37 12.16 3.41
N ILE A 210 36.46 11.24 2.46
CA ILE A 210 35.44 10.18 2.29
C ILE A 210 35.20 9.42 3.61
N SER A 211 36.24 9.28 4.44
CA SER A 211 36.16 8.65 5.76
C SER A 211 35.14 9.34 6.69
N GLN A 212 35.02 10.65 6.64
CA GLN A 212 34.03 11.38 7.45
C GLN A 212 32.60 11.14 6.96
N ALA A 213 32.39 11.15 5.65
CA ALA A 213 31.10 10.87 5.07
C ALA A 213 30.64 9.43 5.42
N LEU A 214 31.52 8.45 5.25
CA LEU A 214 31.24 7.06 5.59
C LEU A 214 31.00 6.86 7.08
N LYS A 215 31.88 7.43 7.94
CA LYS A 215 31.74 7.36 9.40
C LYS A 215 30.36 7.84 9.86
N TRP A 216 29.94 9.02 9.43
CA TRP A 216 28.64 9.56 9.84
C TRP A 216 27.48 8.79 9.25
N SER A 217 27.58 8.29 8.03
CA SER A 217 26.56 7.43 7.45
C SER A 217 26.37 6.16 8.26
N VAL A 218 27.45 5.46 8.61
CA VAL A 218 27.37 4.23 9.41
C VAL A 218 26.79 4.49 10.80
N ILE A 219 27.22 5.57 11.47
CA ILE A 219 26.66 5.94 12.78
C ILE A 219 25.15 6.18 12.67
N GLN A 220 24.70 6.96 11.68
CA GLN A 220 23.28 7.26 11.46
C GLN A 220 22.47 6.00 11.09
N TRP A 221 23.04 5.07 10.32
CA TRP A 221 22.40 3.79 10.01
C TRP A 221 22.16 2.94 11.26
N VAL A 222 23.17 2.85 12.12
CA VAL A 222 23.08 2.09 13.38
C VAL A 222 22.10 2.77 14.35
N GLU A 223 22.15 4.10 14.47
CA GLU A 223 21.24 4.88 15.31
C GLU A 223 19.79 4.72 14.85
N LEU A 224 19.52 4.79 13.54
CA LEU A 224 18.22 4.56 12.93
C LEU A 224 17.70 3.16 13.25
N LEU A 225 18.54 2.13 13.07
CA LEU A 225 18.18 0.75 13.32
C LEU A 225 17.86 0.52 14.81
N ALA A 226 18.72 1.05 15.70
CA ALA A 226 18.50 0.95 17.14
C ALA A 226 17.19 1.65 17.56
N ALA A 227 16.93 2.85 17.04
CA ALA A 227 15.70 3.58 17.33
C ALA A 227 14.45 2.85 16.82
N ALA A 228 14.52 2.22 15.63
CA ALA A 228 13.43 1.44 15.08
C ALA A 228 13.09 0.21 15.96
N PHE A 229 14.12 -0.56 16.34
CA PHE A 229 13.90 -1.72 17.21
C PHE A 229 13.43 -1.33 18.62
N LEU A 230 13.94 -0.25 19.19
CA LEU A 230 13.45 0.25 20.48
C LEU A 230 11.99 0.69 20.41
N ALA A 231 11.58 1.36 19.32
CA ALA A 231 10.20 1.80 19.13
C ALA A 231 9.23 0.62 18.91
N SER A 232 9.70 -0.47 18.32
CA SER A 232 8.89 -1.68 18.07
C SER A 232 9.09 -2.78 19.12
N LEU A 233 9.90 -2.54 20.15
CA LEU A 233 10.23 -3.55 21.16
C LEU A 233 9.01 -4.21 21.81
N PRO A 234 7.96 -3.47 22.24
CA PRO A 234 6.79 -4.11 22.84
C PRO A 234 6.12 -5.15 21.91
N PHE A 235 6.11 -4.89 20.60
CA PHE A 235 5.60 -5.83 19.62
C PHE A 235 6.49 -7.09 19.52
N HIS A 236 7.80 -6.92 19.42
CA HIS A 236 8.73 -8.05 19.27
C HIS A 236 8.83 -8.95 20.50
N LEU A 237 8.46 -8.47 21.68
CA LEU A 237 8.44 -9.29 22.90
C LEU A 237 7.28 -10.30 22.94
N THR A 238 6.25 -10.09 22.13
CA THR A 238 5.03 -10.90 22.15
C THR A 238 4.67 -11.54 20.80
N PHE A 239 5.30 -11.09 19.72
CA PHE A 239 5.00 -11.55 18.37
C PHE A 239 5.98 -12.61 17.90
N GLU A 240 5.45 -13.77 17.53
CA GLU A 240 6.18 -14.84 16.86
C GLU A 240 5.92 -14.79 15.36
N ASN A 241 6.99 -14.77 14.56
CA ASN A 241 6.87 -14.74 13.10
C ASN A 241 6.82 -16.15 12.55
N VAL A 242 5.66 -16.57 12.13
CA VAL A 242 5.40 -17.93 11.63
C VAL A 242 5.49 -18.02 10.10
N MET A 243 5.30 -16.89 9.40
CA MET A 243 5.05 -16.89 7.96
C MET A 243 6.31 -16.91 7.08
N VAL A 244 7.46 -16.44 7.57
CA VAL A 244 8.67 -16.29 6.75
C VAL A 244 9.60 -17.48 6.94
N GLN A 245 9.79 -18.26 5.87
CA GLN A 245 10.62 -19.48 5.87
C GLN A 245 11.98 -19.30 5.17
N GLY A 246 12.43 -18.06 4.98
CA GLY A 246 13.72 -17.75 4.36
C GLY A 246 13.61 -17.15 2.95
N ILE A 247 14.69 -17.24 2.18
CA ILE A 247 14.79 -16.66 0.83
C ILE A 247 14.91 -17.80 -0.19
N GLY A 248 14.14 -17.70 -1.26
CA GLY A 248 14.19 -18.59 -2.43
C GLY A 248 14.82 -17.91 -3.64
N ILE A 249 15.35 -18.71 -4.55
CA ILE A 249 15.86 -18.26 -5.86
C ILE A 249 14.76 -18.47 -6.90
N VAL A 250 14.50 -17.44 -7.69
CA VAL A 250 13.48 -17.47 -8.74
C VAL A 250 13.89 -18.43 -9.85
N LYS A 251 13.00 -19.34 -10.22
CA LYS A 251 13.20 -20.32 -11.30
C LYS A 251 12.49 -19.92 -12.60
N ILE A 252 11.33 -19.27 -12.46
CA ILE A 252 10.51 -18.83 -13.58
C ILE A 252 10.52 -17.31 -13.60
N HIS A 253 11.01 -16.74 -14.70
CA HIS A 253 11.13 -15.30 -14.86
C HIS A 253 9.96 -14.72 -15.65
N THR A 254 9.68 -13.44 -15.40
CA THR A 254 8.72 -12.66 -16.18
C THR A 254 9.12 -12.64 -17.66
N ALA A 255 8.18 -12.89 -18.54
CA ALA A 255 8.42 -12.74 -19.97
C ALA A 255 8.81 -11.29 -20.30
N PHE A 256 9.82 -11.10 -21.13
CA PHE A 256 10.37 -9.78 -21.42
C PHE A 256 9.31 -8.76 -21.88
N TYR A 257 8.34 -9.20 -22.70
CA TYR A 257 7.27 -8.31 -23.15
C TYR A 257 6.32 -7.90 -22.00
N GLN A 258 6.04 -8.81 -21.04
CA GLN A 258 5.23 -8.48 -19.86
C GLN A 258 5.96 -7.48 -18.96
N PHE A 259 7.24 -7.68 -18.75
CA PHE A 259 8.10 -6.72 -18.05
C PHE A 259 8.07 -5.35 -18.74
N CYS A 260 8.17 -5.31 -20.07
CA CYS A 260 8.09 -4.08 -20.85
C CYS A 260 6.72 -3.41 -20.74
N VAL A 261 5.62 -4.17 -20.78
CA VAL A 261 4.27 -3.61 -20.59
C VAL A 261 4.15 -2.89 -19.26
N LEU A 262 4.67 -3.45 -18.20
CA LEU A 262 4.56 -2.86 -16.86
C LEU A 262 5.56 -1.72 -16.63
N TRP A 263 6.83 -1.88 -17.06
CA TRP A 263 7.93 -1.06 -16.58
C TRP A 263 8.68 -0.27 -17.65
N ALA A 264 8.45 -0.52 -18.96
CA ALA A 264 9.19 0.22 -19.99
C ALA A 264 8.96 1.73 -19.91
N PHE A 265 7.74 2.20 -19.65
CA PHE A 265 7.44 3.62 -19.59
C PHE A 265 8.19 4.34 -18.45
N PRO A 266 8.10 3.94 -17.17
CA PRO A 266 8.90 4.55 -16.13
C PRO A 266 10.42 4.41 -16.36
N LEU A 267 10.90 3.30 -16.91
CA LEU A 267 12.32 3.14 -17.23
C LEU A 267 12.77 4.08 -18.35
N LEU A 268 11.98 4.27 -19.42
CA LEU A 268 12.30 5.20 -20.51
C LEU A 268 12.35 6.66 -20.04
N VAL A 269 11.64 7.01 -18.97
CA VAL A 269 11.70 8.36 -18.37
C VAL A 269 12.88 8.47 -17.40
N CYS A 270 13.06 7.49 -16.52
CA CYS A 270 13.98 7.59 -15.38
C CYS A 270 15.43 7.18 -15.69
N VAL A 271 15.66 6.16 -16.54
CA VAL A 271 17.03 5.72 -16.89
C VAL A 271 17.83 6.82 -17.61
N PRO A 272 17.26 7.57 -18.59
CA PRO A 272 17.93 8.71 -19.16
C PRO A 272 18.37 9.79 -18.16
N PHE A 273 17.57 10.01 -17.12
CA PHE A 273 17.93 10.91 -16.03
C PHE A 273 19.18 10.43 -15.28
N VAL A 274 19.22 9.14 -14.92
CA VAL A 274 20.40 8.52 -14.27
C VAL A 274 21.64 8.63 -15.16
N ILE A 275 21.51 8.25 -16.44
CA ILE A 275 22.63 8.33 -17.40
C ILE A 275 23.10 9.79 -17.55
N GLY A 276 22.19 10.77 -17.58
CA GLY A 276 22.54 12.18 -17.62
C GLY A 276 23.36 12.63 -16.41
N ILE A 277 22.98 12.19 -15.20
CA ILE A 277 23.73 12.45 -13.98
C ILE A 277 25.11 11.77 -14.03
N LEU A 278 25.19 10.50 -14.40
CA LEU A 278 26.44 9.76 -14.46
C LEU A 278 27.42 10.36 -15.49
N LYS A 279 26.94 10.74 -16.67
CA LYS A 279 27.76 11.42 -17.69
C LYS A 279 28.33 12.74 -17.20
N SER A 280 27.64 13.41 -16.30
CA SER A 280 28.13 14.65 -15.74
C SER A 280 29.38 14.49 -14.88
N ILE A 281 29.56 13.35 -14.24
CA ILE A 281 30.78 13.04 -13.48
C ILE A 281 32.01 13.11 -14.39
N GLY A 282 31.89 12.67 -15.65
CA GLY A 282 32.96 12.69 -16.63
C GLY A 282 33.37 14.08 -17.14
N THR A 283 32.58 15.13 -16.87
CA THR A 283 32.87 16.50 -17.35
C THR A 283 33.82 17.30 -16.47
N PHE A 284 34.16 16.81 -15.27
CA PHE A 284 35.06 17.47 -14.34
C PHE A 284 36.52 17.05 -14.56
N PRO A 285 37.48 17.97 -14.81
CA PRO A 285 38.83 17.62 -15.23
C PRO A 285 39.71 17.03 -14.12
N GLU A 286 39.57 17.50 -12.89
CA GLU A 286 40.34 17.02 -11.72
C GLU A 286 39.41 16.71 -10.55
N LYS A 287 39.77 15.70 -9.70
CA LYS A 287 38.95 15.30 -8.54
C LYS A 287 37.48 15.08 -8.91
N LYS A 288 37.22 14.43 -10.04
CA LYS A 288 35.88 14.26 -10.69
C LYS A 288 34.78 13.89 -9.71
N PHE A 289 35.08 12.99 -8.77
CA PHE A 289 34.10 12.50 -7.79
C PHE A 289 33.59 13.61 -6.84
N TRP A 290 34.51 14.37 -6.22
CA TRP A 290 34.12 15.41 -5.26
C TRP A 290 33.49 16.64 -5.92
N SER A 291 34.00 17.02 -7.09
CA SER A 291 33.43 18.12 -7.87
C SER A 291 31.99 17.81 -8.30
N PHE A 292 31.69 16.54 -8.58
CA PHE A 292 30.33 16.11 -8.85
C PHE A 292 29.41 16.33 -7.65
N PHE A 293 29.77 15.82 -6.44
CA PHE A 293 28.95 15.99 -5.25
C PHE A 293 28.81 17.46 -4.84
N TYR A 294 29.83 18.26 -5.01
CA TYR A 294 29.75 19.70 -4.77
C TYR A 294 28.72 20.38 -5.69
N SER A 295 28.71 20.05 -6.97
CA SER A 295 27.93 20.75 -8.01
C SER A 295 26.51 20.24 -8.20
N ILE A 296 26.22 18.95 -7.91
CA ILE A 296 24.89 18.37 -8.09
C ILE A 296 23.86 19.06 -7.18
N LYS A 297 22.69 19.38 -7.70
CA LYS A 297 21.60 19.95 -6.89
C LYS A 297 20.93 18.88 -6.04
N TYR A 298 20.47 19.26 -4.83
CA TYR A 298 19.81 18.34 -3.90
C TYR A 298 18.63 17.56 -4.50
N PRO A 299 17.70 18.19 -5.28
CA PRO A 299 16.61 17.43 -5.91
C PRO A 299 17.09 16.35 -6.86
N ASP A 300 18.17 16.63 -7.63
CA ASP A 300 18.72 15.67 -8.59
C ASP A 300 19.43 14.50 -7.86
N LEU A 301 20.15 14.81 -6.77
CA LEU A 301 20.82 13.81 -5.95
C LEU A 301 19.82 12.90 -5.22
N TYR A 302 18.75 13.49 -4.65
CA TYR A 302 17.68 12.76 -4.01
C TYR A 302 16.92 11.88 -5.02
N GLY A 303 16.61 12.47 -6.19
CA GLY A 303 15.98 11.73 -7.28
C GLY A 303 16.80 10.55 -7.78
N LEU A 304 18.13 10.65 -7.78
CA LEU A 304 19.01 9.53 -8.11
C LEU A 304 18.81 8.35 -7.16
N VAL A 305 18.70 8.60 -5.85
CA VAL A 305 18.41 7.53 -4.87
C VAL A 305 17.09 6.86 -5.19
N LEU A 306 16.01 7.65 -5.34
CA LEU A 306 14.66 7.11 -5.57
C LEU A 306 14.60 6.27 -6.85
N VAL A 307 15.19 6.75 -7.94
CA VAL A 307 15.20 6.00 -9.21
C VAL A 307 16.00 4.71 -9.10
N LEU A 308 17.18 4.74 -8.47
CA LEU A 308 17.99 3.54 -8.32
C LEU A 308 17.31 2.50 -7.41
N CYS A 309 16.68 2.94 -6.32
CA CYS A 309 15.87 2.07 -5.47
C CYS A 309 14.69 1.48 -6.24
N ALA A 310 13.90 2.29 -6.96
CA ALA A 310 12.78 1.81 -7.76
C ALA A 310 13.19 0.78 -8.82
N ILE A 311 14.31 1.01 -9.50
CA ILE A 311 14.89 0.04 -10.44
C ILE A 311 15.26 -1.26 -9.71
N GLY A 312 15.95 -1.18 -8.56
CA GLY A 312 16.27 -2.35 -7.76
C GLY A 312 15.03 -3.15 -7.36
N LEU A 313 13.96 -2.46 -6.95
CA LEU A 313 12.72 -3.09 -6.49
C LEU A 313 11.97 -3.84 -7.59
N ILE A 314 12.00 -3.39 -8.85
CA ILE A 314 11.36 -4.13 -9.95
C ILE A 314 12.20 -5.29 -10.47
N PHE A 315 13.52 -5.25 -10.26
CA PHE A 315 14.40 -6.34 -10.68
C PHE A 315 14.58 -7.41 -9.60
N MET A 316 14.56 -7.05 -8.30
CA MET A 316 14.77 -8.00 -7.21
C MET A 316 13.85 -9.22 -7.27
N PRO A 317 12.52 -9.09 -7.54
CA PRO A 317 11.62 -10.25 -7.63
C PRO A 317 11.87 -11.15 -8.85
N GLU A 318 12.76 -10.76 -9.75
CA GLU A 318 13.21 -11.59 -10.86
C GLU A 318 14.38 -12.53 -10.48
N PHE A 319 15.01 -12.31 -9.32
CA PHE A 319 16.15 -13.10 -8.86
C PHE A 319 15.85 -13.87 -7.57
N VAL A 320 15.20 -13.21 -6.62
CA VAL A 320 14.93 -13.77 -5.29
C VAL A 320 13.52 -13.46 -4.84
N TYR A 321 12.99 -14.34 -3.98
CA TYR A 321 11.71 -14.14 -3.32
C TYR A 321 11.79 -14.59 -1.85
N VAL A 322 10.94 -14.03 -1.02
CA VAL A 322 10.76 -14.49 0.36
C VAL A 322 9.81 -15.67 0.35
N ARG A 323 10.25 -16.80 0.95
CA ARG A 323 9.44 -17.99 1.08
C ARG A 323 8.34 -17.75 2.10
N ASP A 324 7.11 -17.99 1.69
CA ASP A 324 5.92 -17.88 2.50
C ASP A 324 4.94 -19.04 2.22
N ILE A 325 3.73 -18.94 2.73
CA ILE A 325 2.68 -19.95 2.56
C ILE A 325 2.34 -20.26 1.09
N TYR A 326 2.62 -19.35 0.17
CA TYR A 326 2.35 -19.50 -1.27
C TYR A 326 3.52 -20.13 -2.04
N GLU A 327 4.59 -20.57 -1.36
CA GLU A 327 5.80 -21.10 -2.04
C GLU A 327 5.49 -22.21 -3.06
N LYS A 328 4.47 -23.05 -2.80
CA LYS A 328 4.11 -24.17 -3.68
C LYS A 328 3.26 -23.76 -4.87
N THR A 329 2.53 -22.67 -4.80
CA THR A 329 1.52 -22.27 -5.81
C THR A 329 1.90 -20.99 -6.55
N ALA A 330 2.44 -20.00 -5.84
CA ALA A 330 2.77 -18.69 -6.38
C ALA A 330 3.99 -18.08 -5.63
N PRO A 331 5.19 -18.69 -5.76
CA PRO A 331 6.33 -18.49 -4.86
C PRO A 331 6.77 -17.02 -4.73
N ARG A 332 6.66 -16.21 -5.76
CA ARG A 332 7.09 -14.80 -5.75
C ARG A 332 5.95 -13.79 -5.71
N ALA A 333 4.70 -14.22 -5.53
CA ALA A 333 3.54 -13.32 -5.60
C ALA A 333 3.63 -12.17 -4.59
N ASN A 334 3.83 -12.47 -3.30
CA ASN A 334 3.96 -11.47 -2.25
C ASN A 334 5.22 -10.60 -2.39
N THR A 335 6.35 -11.20 -2.76
CA THR A 335 7.59 -10.44 -3.01
C THR A 335 7.40 -9.46 -4.17
N MET A 336 6.84 -9.92 -5.30
CA MET A 336 6.52 -9.07 -6.42
C MET A 336 5.60 -7.92 -6.01
N PHE A 337 4.51 -8.23 -5.34
CA PHE A 337 3.52 -7.26 -4.87
C PHE A 337 4.16 -6.17 -4.02
N LYS A 338 4.81 -6.54 -2.93
CA LYS A 338 5.32 -5.59 -1.94
C LYS A 338 6.43 -4.70 -2.50
N LEU A 339 7.30 -5.24 -3.36
CA LEU A 339 8.39 -4.46 -3.94
C LEU A 339 7.91 -3.57 -5.08
N THR A 340 7.01 -4.05 -5.94
CA THR A 340 6.57 -3.28 -7.12
C THR A 340 5.60 -2.17 -6.77
N ASP A 341 4.79 -2.30 -5.71
CA ASP A 341 3.96 -1.21 -5.19
C ASP A 341 4.82 0.00 -4.77
N GLN A 342 5.89 -0.23 -4.02
CA GLN A 342 6.79 0.83 -3.60
C GLN A 342 7.61 1.40 -4.77
N ALA A 343 8.00 0.57 -5.73
CA ALA A 343 8.63 1.04 -6.96
C ALA A 343 7.70 1.96 -7.77
N TYR A 344 6.41 1.63 -7.84
CA TYR A 344 5.40 2.44 -8.52
C TYR A 344 5.30 3.85 -7.91
N ILE A 345 5.26 3.95 -6.57
CA ILE A 345 5.23 5.23 -5.86
C ILE A 345 6.48 6.06 -6.18
N MET A 346 7.68 5.47 -6.08
CA MET A 346 8.94 6.16 -6.37
C MET A 346 9.05 6.59 -7.83
N PHE A 347 8.66 5.74 -8.77
CA PHE A 347 8.60 6.10 -10.19
C PHE A 347 7.59 7.19 -10.47
N GLY A 348 6.40 7.17 -9.86
CA GLY A 348 5.37 8.21 -9.98
C GLY A 348 5.91 9.59 -9.58
N ILE A 349 6.58 9.68 -8.43
CA ILE A 349 7.25 10.89 -7.94
C ILE A 349 8.31 11.37 -8.94
N MET A 350 9.16 10.47 -9.40
CA MET A 350 10.29 10.83 -10.24
C MET A 350 9.91 11.11 -11.68
N MET A 351 8.97 10.37 -12.25
CA MET A 351 8.44 10.70 -13.58
C MET A 351 7.87 12.11 -13.62
N ALA A 352 7.07 12.50 -12.61
CA ALA A 352 6.51 13.83 -12.53
C ALA A 352 7.60 14.94 -12.48
N TYR A 353 8.61 14.75 -11.61
CA TYR A 353 9.74 15.67 -11.51
C TYR A 353 10.50 15.80 -12.85
N ILE A 354 10.83 14.66 -13.45
CA ILE A 354 11.63 14.59 -14.68
C ILE A 354 10.85 15.17 -15.87
N LEU A 355 9.61 14.72 -16.10
CA LEU A 355 8.81 15.11 -17.27
C LEU A 355 8.50 16.59 -17.30
N VAL A 356 8.09 17.16 -16.17
CA VAL A 356 7.79 18.61 -16.09
C VAL A 356 9.07 19.43 -16.28
N PHE A 357 10.19 18.99 -15.68
CA PHE A 357 11.47 19.66 -15.86
C PHE A 357 11.93 19.66 -17.33
N PHE A 358 11.85 18.51 -18.01
CA PHE A 358 12.27 18.39 -19.41
C PHE A 358 11.37 19.17 -20.37
N THR A 359 10.05 19.14 -20.14
CA THR A 359 9.08 19.79 -21.03
C THR A 359 9.27 21.30 -21.07
N VAL A 360 9.63 21.89 -19.94
CA VAL A 360 9.67 23.37 -19.80
C VAL A 360 11.08 23.95 -19.94
N ASN A 361 12.13 23.18 -19.79
CA ASN A 361 13.50 23.69 -19.95
C ASN A 361 13.80 24.24 -21.36
N ARG A 362 12.85 24.04 -22.28
CA ARG A 362 12.87 24.59 -23.63
C ARG A 362 12.56 26.11 -23.70
N ILE A 363 11.87 26.69 -22.71
CA ILE A 363 11.24 27.99 -22.89
C ILE A 363 12.23 29.12 -22.98
N LYS A 364 13.49 28.97 -22.60
CA LYS A 364 14.60 29.89 -23.02
C LYS A 364 15.96 29.28 -22.67
N ARG A 365 16.77 28.97 -23.68
CA ARG A 365 18.22 29.03 -23.54
C ARG A 365 18.60 30.50 -23.33
N CYS A 366 18.76 30.91 -22.08
CA CYS A 366 19.50 32.11 -21.80
C CYS A 366 20.99 31.83 -22.06
N ASN A 367 21.62 32.70 -22.85
CA ASN A 367 23.05 32.76 -23.03
C ASN A 367 23.73 32.97 -21.68
N GLY A 368 24.33 31.95 -21.11
CA GLY A 368 25.04 32.00 -19.83
C GLY A 368 25.43 30.61 -19.33
N ALA A 369 26.55 30.53 -18.64
CA ALA A 369 27.29 29.36 -18.25
C ALA A 369 26.56 28.27 -17.39
N ASP A 370 25.27 28.37 -17.19
CA ASP A 370 24.44 27.47 -16.41
C ASP A 370 23.78 26.39 -17.29
N SER A 371 24.56 25.77 -18.17
CA SER A 371 24.13 24.56 -18.85
C SER A 371 24.13 23.43 -17.85
N THR A 372 22.94 23.21 -17.25
CA THR A 372 22.70 22.11 -16.35
C THR A 372 23.18 20.81 -16.96
N VAL A 373 24.02 20.14 -16.21
CA VAL A 373 24.69 18.87 -16.49
C VAL A 373 23.76 17.82 -17.10
N MET A 374 22.49 17.84 -16.75
CA MET A 374 21.48 16.89 -17.18
C MET A 374 21.07 17.00 -18.66
N CYS A 375 21.19 18.17 -19.29
CA CYS A 375 20.69 18.38 -20.65
C CYS A 375 21.70 18.15 -21.77
N LYS A 376 23.00 18.03 -21.45
CA LYS A 376 24.05 17.89 -22.49
C LYS A 376 24.18 16.49 -23.10
N GLY A 377 23.55 15.47 -22.52
CA GLY A 377 23.89 14.08 -22.81
C GLY A 377 22.96 13.29 -23.71
N LEU A 378 21.67 13.56 -23.76
CA LEU A 378 20.71 12.58 -24.29
C LEU A 378 20.13 12.89 -25.67
N LEU A 379 19.77 14.12 -25.95
CA LEU A 379 19.25 14.51 -27.26
C LEU A 379 19.86 15.86 -27.65
N ARG A 380 20.60 15.89 -28.76
CA ARG A 380 21.23 17.12 -29.28
C ARG A 380 20.21 18.15 -29.78
N CYS A 381 18.95 17.77 -29.97
CA CYS A 381 17.90 18.63 -30.50
C CYS A 381 16.88 19.03 -29.39
N PRO A 382 16.84 20.32 -28.97
CA PRO A 382 15.91 20.78 -27.93
C PRO A 382 14.42 20.64 -28.30
N ARG A 383 14.10 20.64 -29.61
CA ARG A 383 12.72 20.45 -30.09
C ARG A 383 12.25 19.01 -29.84
N LEU A 384 13.12 18.05 -30.10
CA LEU A 384 12.83 16.63 -29.89
C LEU A 384 12.63 16.31 -28.40
N GLN A 385 13.43 16.90 -27.51
CA GLN A 385 13.28 16.72 -26.05
C GLN A 385 11.91 17.19 -25.54
N SER A 386 11.43 18.33 -26.02
CA SER A 386 10.12 18.84 -25.59
C SER A 386 8.97 18.03 -26.15
N LEU A 387 9.10 17.59 -27.40
CA LEU A 387 8.09 16.74 -28.03
C LEU A 387 7.98 15.39 -27.28
N THR A 388 9.11 14.75 -26.99
CA THR A 388 9.13 13.51 -26.21
C THR A 388 8.58 13.71 -24.79
N GLY A 389 8.90 14.84 -24.15
CA GLY A 389 8.34 15.19 -22.84
C GLY A 389 6.81 15.38 -22.87
N ILE A 390 6.29 16.06 -23.89
CA ILE A 390 4.84 16.25 -24.09
C ILE A 390 4.17 14.89 -24.33
N ILE A 391 4.72 14.06 -25.22
CA ILE A 391 4.18 12.73 -25.50
C ILE A 391 4.17 11.89 -24.22
N ALA A 392 5.23 11.90 -23.44
CA ALA A 392 5.29 11.15 -22.19
C ALA A 392 4.28 11.67 -21.14
N ILE A 393 4.01 12.97 -21.08
CA ILE A 393 2.93 13.53 -20.23
C ILE A 393 1.56 13.07 -20.73
N LEU A 394 1.32 13.04 -22.03
CA LEU A 394 0.07 12.55 -22.60
C LEU A 394 -0.12 11.05 -22.31
N VAL A 395 0.94 10.24 -22.38
CA VAL A 395 0.92 8.83 -21.99
C VAL A 395 0.56 8.69 -20.50
N LEU A 396 1.17 9.49 -19.63
CA LEU A 396 0.85 9.49 -18.20
C LEU A 396 -0.61 9.89 -17.94
N ILE A 397 -1.13 10.90 -18.64
CA ILE A 397 -2.55 11.28 -18.57
C ILE A 397 -3.44 10.13 -19.04
N SER A 398 -3.05 9.43 -20.10
CA SER A 398 -3.79 8.26 -20.60
C SER A 398 -3.93 7.15 -19.56
N THR A 399 -2.91 6.93 -18.71
CA THR A 399 -3.01 5.97 -17.61
C THR A 399 -4.05 6.37 -16.55
N CYS A 400 -4.41 7.64 -16.42
CA CYS A 400 -5.44 8.11 -15.48
C CYS A 400 -6.86 7.66 -15.85
N GLY A 401 -7.10 7.27 -17.10
CA GLY A 401 -8.37 6.64 -17.51
C GLY A 401 -8.65 5.32 -16.79
N TYR A 402 -7.62 4.71 -16.18
CA TYR A 402 -7.80 3.53 -15.33
C TYR A 402 -8.78 3.78 -14.17
N LEU A 403 -8.70 4.94 -13.51
CA LEU A 403 -9.62 5.29 -12.42
C LEU A 403 -11.08 5.28 -12.87
N GLU A 404 -11.39 5.87 -14.03
CA GLU A 404 -12.75 5.87 -14.58
C GLU A 404 -13.21 4.45 -14.91
N ASN A 405 -12.36 3.67 -15.58
CA ASN A 405 -12.64 2.28 -15.89
C ASN A 405 -12.87 1.45 -14.61
N ALA A 406 -12.02 1.61 -13.62
CA ALA A 406 -12.10 0.91 -12.34
C ALA A 406 -13.40 1.23 -11.58
N ILE A 407 -13.76 2.50 -11.46
CA ILE A 407 -15.01 2.94 -10.82
C ILE A 407 -16.23 2.39 -11.58
N THR A 408 -16.18 2.44 -12.92
CA THR A 408 -17.29 1.97 -13.75
C THR A 408 -17.55 0.47 -13.57
N HIS A 409 -16.48 -0.34 -13.49
CA HIS A 409 -16.62 -1.78 -13.30
C HIS A 409 -16.96 -2.17 -11.87
N TRP A 410 -16.36 -1.51 -10.88
CA TRP A 410 -16.56 -1.87 -9.47
C TRP A 410 -17.90 -1.38 -8.91
N PHE A 411 -18.34 -0.18 -9.33
CA PHE A 411 -19.57 0.46 -8.86
C PHE A 411 -20.67 0.58 -9.92
N THR A 412 -20.57 -0.13 -11.05
CA THR A 412 -21.51 -0.03 -12.18
C THR A 412 -21.65 1.39 -12.75
N GLY A 413 -20.63 2.20 -12.64
CA GLY A 413 -20.55 3.59 -13.10
C GLY A 413 -20.32 4.59 -11.99
N PHE A 414 -20.02 5.83 -12.38
CA PHE A 414 -19.96 6.92 -11.41
C PHE A 414 -21.32 7.08 -10.73
N PRO A 415 -21.38 7.01 -9.39
CA PRO A 415 -22.65 7.15 -8.69
C PRO A 415 -23.27 8.50 -9.03
N LYS A 416 -24.51 8.48 -9.44
CA LYS A 416 -25.30 9.71 -9.58
C LYS A 416 -25.33 10.42 -8.22
N ARG A 417 -25.30 11.75 -8.20
CA ARG A 417 -25.29 12.54 -6.95
C ARG A 417 -26.32 12.08 -5.92
N ASN A 418 -27.44 11.52 -6.37
CA ASN A 418 -28.52 11.02 -5.53
C ASN A 418 -28.37 9.53 -5.13
N ALA A 419 -27.35 8.83 -5.63
CA ALA A 419 -27.10 7.43 -5.25
C ALA A 419 -26.27 7.30 -3.95
N TYR A 420 -25.64 8.37 -3.51
CA TYR A 420 -24.97 8.40 -2.22
C TYR A 420 -26.00 8.38 -1.10
N GLN A 421 -25.95 7.34 -0.29
CA GLN A 421 -26.91 7.15 0.79
C GLN A 421 -26.32 7.46 2.17
N THR A 422 -25.10 6.97 2.46
CA THR A 422 -24.51 7.07 3.78
C THR A 422 -23.02 6.84 3.78
N LEU A 423 -22.32 7.40 4.78
CA LEU A 423 -20.92 7.04 5.10
C LEU A 423 -20.82 5.78 5.97
N ASN A 424 -21.93 5.24 6.43
CA ASN A 424 -21.96 4.06 7.25
C ASN A 424 -21.48 2.84 6.46
N ALA A 425 -20.34 2.27 6.83
CA ALA A 425 -19.72 1.13 6.17
C ALA A 425 -20.51 -0.18 6.37
N THR A 426 -21.40 -0.25 7.38
CA THR A 426 -22.19 -1.45 7.68
C THR A 426 -23.57 -1.45 7.02
N ASN A 427 -23.93 -0.38 6.29
CA ASN A 427 -25.26 -0.24 5.70
C ASN A 427 -25.64 -1.34 4.69
N TYR A 428 -24.66 -2.01 4.09
CA TYR A 428 -24.90 -3.13 3.17
C TYR A 428 -25.58 -4.32 3.86
N LEU A 429 -25.31 -4.53 5.16
CA LEU A 429 -25.96 -5.60 5.94
C LEU A 429 -27.46 -5.37 6.06
N GLU A 430 -27.90 -4.10 6.20
CA GLU A 430 -29.33 -3.76 6.31
C GLU A 430 -30.11 -4.08 5.04
N THR A 431 -29.44 -4.06 3.89
CA THR A 431 -30.06 -4.37 2.61
C THR A 431 -29.97 -5.86 2.24
N ALA A 432 -28.93 -6.55 2.69
CA ALA A 432 -28.68 -7.94 2.33
C ALA A 432 -29.24 -8.94 3.34
N ILE A 433 -29.09 -8.65 4.64
CA ILE A 433 -29.46 -9.53 5.77
C ILE A 433 -30.05 -8.67 6.91
N SER A 434 -31.20 -8.06 6.67
CA SER A 434 -31.83 -7.08 7.55
C SER A 434 -32.06 -7.56 8.99
N ASP A 435 -32.45 -8.82 9.16
CA ASP A 435 -32.75 -9.41 10.46
C ASP A 435 -31.45 -9.59 11.29
N ASP A 436 -30.39 -10.08 10.64
CA ASP A 436 -29.06 -10.19 11.27
C ASP A 436 -28.51 -8.81 11.61
N ALA A 437 -28.65 -7.83 10.71
CA ALA A 437 -28.21 -6.45 10.97
C ALA A 437 -28.93 -5.83 12.19
N ALA A 438 -30.23 -6.11 12.34
CA ALA A 438 -31.01 -5.64 13.51
C ALA A 438 -30.56 -6.34 14.80
N ALA A 439 -30.28 -7.64 14.76
CA ALA A 439 -29.76 -8.40 15.89
C ALA A 439 -28.33 -7.96 16.29
N ILE A 440 -27.46 -7.66 15.32
CA ILE A 440 -26.11 -7.10 15.55
C ILE A 440 -26.20 -5.72 16.22
N ARG A 441 -27.13 -4.86 15.76
CA ARG A 441 -27.36 -3.58 16.45
C ARG A 441 -27.82 -3.78 17.89
N TRP A 442 -28.72 -4.75 18.12
CA TRP A 442 -29.17 -5.06 19.48
C TRP A 442 -27.98 -5.45 20.40
N LEU A 443 -27.03 -6.27 19.91
CA LEU A 443 -25.82 -6.61 20.66
C LEU A 443 -24.99 -5.36 20.99
N ASN A 444 -24.77 -4.48 20.02
CA ASN A 444 -24.02 -3.23 20.21
C ASN A 444 -24.66 -2.26 21.23
N ASP A 445 -25.99 -2.30 21.34
CA ASP A 445 -26.73 -1.37 22.20
C ASP A 445 -26.99 -1.95 23.61
N ASN A 446 -26.96 -3.27 23.79
CA ASN A 446 -27.39 -3.91 25.02
C ASN A 446 -26.32 -4.78 25.72
N VAL A 447 -25.21 -5.10 25.06
CA VAL A 447 -24.17 -5.95 25.65
C VAL A 447 -22.96 -5.12 26.04
N GLU A 448 -22.60 -5.20 27.31
CA GLU A 448 -21.41 -4.54 27.87
C GLU A 448 -20.29 -5.56 28.07
N GLY A 449 -19.03 -5.08 28.04
CA GLY A 449 -17.85 -5.92 28.22
C GLY A 449 -17.45 -6.68 26.96
N GLN A 450 -16.89 -7.88 27.15
CA GLN A 450 -16.37 -8.74 26.06
C GLN A 450 -16.83 -10.20 26.22
N PRO A 451 -18.14 -10.46 26.35
CA PRO A 451 -18.62 -11.86 26.40
C PRO A 451 -18.37 -12.57 25.07
N ILE A 452 -18.09 -13.86 25.16
CA ILE A 452 -17.84 -14.67 23.98
C ILE A 452 -19.17 -15.02 23.31
N ILE A 453 -19.24 -14.80 22.01
CA ILE A 453 -20.38 -15.17 21.17
C ILE A 453 -20.05 -16.42 20.35
N LEU A 454 -21.10 -17.17 19.99
CA LEU A 454 -21.03 -18.19 18.94
C LEU A 454 -21.74 -17.69 17.70
N GLU A 455 -21.08 -17.77 16.57
CA GLU A 455 -21.62 -17.46 15.23
C GLU A 455 -21.05 -18.42 14.19
N ALA A 456 -21.59 -18.44 12.98
CA ALA A 456 -21.03 -19.22 11.88
C ALA A 456 -19.65 -18.68 11.50
N SER A 457 -18.64 -19.54 11.59
CA SER A 457 -17.29 -19.25 11.10
C SER A 457 -17.15 -19.75 9.67
N GLY A 458 -16.35 -19.09 8.84
CA GLY A 458 -16.15 -19.46 7.46
C GLY A 458 -14.73 -19.30 6.96
N ASP A 459 -14.57 -19.48 5.66
CA ASP A 459 -13.32 -19.22 4.99
C ASP A 459 -13.10 -17.71 4.85
N SER A 460 -11.85 -17.32 4.69
CA SER A 460 -11.48 -15.91 4.50
C SER A 460 -12.14 -15.31 3.27
N TYR A 461 -12.50 -14.02 3.37
CA TYR A 461 -13.13 -13.22 2.29
C TYR A 461 -14.56 -13.63 1.92
N GLN A 462 -15.26 -14.28 2.83
CA GLN A 462 -16.71 -14.47 2.72
C GLN A 462 -17.43 -13.28 3.35
N ASP A 463 -18.41 -12.70 2.64
CA ASP A 463 -19.00 -11.40 2.99
C ASP A 463 -19.76 -11.40 4.33
N TYR A 464 -20.31 -12.54 4.73
CA TYR A 464 -21.18 -12.63 5.89
C TYR A 464 -20.69 -13.58 6.98
N ASP A 465 -19.65 -14.36 6.73
CA ASP A 465 -19.05 -15.22 7.75
C ASP A 465 -18.32 -14.35 8.80
N ASN A 466 -18.53 -14.68 10.08
CA ASN A 466 -18.00 -13.92 11.21
C ASN A 466 -18.46 -12.46 11.26
N ARG A 467 -19.64 -12.17 10.72
CA ARG A 467 -20.21 -10.82 10.68
C ARG A 467 -20.53 -10.25 12.05
N VAL A 468 -20.93 -11.11 13.00
CA VAL A 468 -21.34 -10.68 14.34
C VAL A 468 -20.12 -10.17 15.11
N SER A 469 -19.06 -10.96 15.22
CA SER A 469 -17.82 -10.55 15.87
C SER A 469 -17.14 -9.37 15.17
N ALA A 470 -17.15 -9.35 13.84
CA ALA A 470 -16.58 -8.26 13.07
C ALA A 470 -17.28 -6.91 13.29
N MET A 471 -18.61 -6.91 13.47
CA MET A 471 -19.42 -5.69 13.58
C MET A 471 -19.69 -5.27 15.02
N THR A 472 -19.48 -6.14 15.99
CA THR A 472 -19.66 -5.83 17.43
C THR A 472 -18.32 -5.67 18.15
N GLY A 473 -17.26 -6.31 17.68
CA GLY A 473 -15.98 -6.43 18.38
C GLY A 473 -16.03 -7.46 19.52
N LEU A 474 -17.09 -8.22 19.67
CA LEU A 474 -17.18 -9.30 20.65
C LEU A 474 -16.32 -10.48 20.20
N PRO A 475 -15.59 -11.15 21.12
CA PRO A 475 -14.82 -12.31 20.77
C PRO A 475 -15.73 -13.48 20.36
N THR A 476 -15.31 -14.28 19.36
CA THR A 476 -16.01 -15.49 18.91
C THR A 476 -15.16 -16.73 19.12
N VAL A 477 -15.76 -17.92 19.05
CA VAL A 477 -15.06 -19.19 19.25
C VAL A 477 -14.04 -19.46 18.13
N LEU A 478 -14.40 -19.11 16.89
CA LEU A 478 -13.53 -19.23 15.73
C LEU A 478 -13.81 -18.09 14.76
N GLY A 479 -12.77 -17.36 14.37
CA GLY A 479 -12.81 -16.35 13.32
C GLY A 479 -12.72 -16.96 11.93
N TRP A 480 -12.26 -16.19 10.95
CA TRP A 480 -11.98 -16.72 9.61
C TRP A 480 -10.87 -17.78 9.68
N TYR A 481 -11.21 -19.01 9.38
CA TYR A 481 -10.36 -20.18 9.58
C TYR A 481 -8.95 -20.04 9.02
N VAL A 482 -8.81 -19.59 7.75
CA VAL A 482 -7.49 -19.42 7.12
C VAL A 482 -6.69 -18.30 7.78
N HIS A 483 -7.33 -17.21 8.20
CA HIS A 483 -6.65 -16.12 8.90
C HIS A 483 -6.21 -16.52 10.31
N GLU A 484 -7.04 -17.24 11.06
CA GLU A 484 -6.68 -17.75 12.39
C GLU A 484 -5.46 -18.66 12.29
N TRP A 485 -5.51 -19.66 11.41
CA TRP A 485 -4.40 -20.56 11.16
C TRP A 485 -3.11 -19.81 10.76
N LEU A 486 -3.19 -18.85 9.85
CA LEU A 486 -2.03 -18.08 9.40
C LEU A 486 -1.35 -17.29 10.51
N TRP A 487 -2.10 -16.79 11.48
CA TRP A 487 -1.58 -15.98 12.57
C TRP A 487 -1.18 -16.80 13.80
N ARG A 488 -1.81 -17.95 14.02
CA ARG A 488 -1.56 -18.79 15.21
C ARG A 488 -0.63 -19.96 14.91
N ASN A 489 -0.55 -20.40 13.67
CA ASN A 489 0.21 -21.59 13.23
C ASN A 489 -0.17 -22.88 13.95
N ASP A 490 -1.41 -23.00 14.34
CA ASP A 490 -1.96 -24.18 15.03
C ASP A 490 -3.19 -24.69 14.28
N LEU A 491 -2.98 -25.62 13.35
CA LEU A 491 -4.05 -26.25 12.58
C LEU A 491 -4.91 -27.20 13.43
N GLU A 492 -4.36 -27.76 14.47
CA GLU A 492 -5.06 -28.76 15.29
C GLU A 492 -6.14 -28.07 16.14
N GLU A 493 -5.80 -26.94 16.78
CA GLU A 493 -6.75 -26.16 17.57
C GLU A 493 -7.85 -25.57 16.70
N GLU A 494 -7.52 -24.96 15.55
CA GLU A 494 -8.53 -24.39 14.65
C GLU A 494 -9.47 -25.45 14.08
N ASN A 495 -8.98 -26.63 13.71
CA ASN A 495 -9.81 -27.75 13.27
C ASN A 495 -10.76 -28.20 14.38
N GLN A 496 -10.26 -28.36 15.61
CA GLN A 496 -11.08 -28.76 16.76
C GLN A 496 -12.17 -27.70 17.02
N ARG A 497 -11.84 -26.41 16.99
CA ARG A 497 -12.83 -25.34 17.16
C ARG A 497 -13.89 -25.35 16.06
N LYS A 498 -13.50 -25.62 14.82
CA LYS A 498 -14.42 -25.72 13.68
C LYS A 498 -15.42 -26.89 13.89
N GLU A 499 -14.95 -28.05 14.33
CA GLU A 499 -15.77 -29.19 14.64
C GLU A 499 -16.69 -28.92 15.85
N ASP A 500 -16.18 -28.27 16.88
CA ASP A 500 -16.96 -27.95 18.08
C ASP A 500 -18.06 -26.92 17.77
N VAL A 501 -17.78 -25.87 16.97
CA VAL A 501 -18.80 -24.94 16.51
C VAL A 501 -19.90 -25.62 15.71
N GLN A 502 -19.52 -26.49 14.78
CA GLN A 502 -20.50 -27.31 14.03
C GLN A 502 -21.33 -28.17 14.96
N THR A 503 -20.70 -28.84 15.94
CA THR A 503 -21.38 -29.71 16.91
C THR A 503 -22.42 -28.93 17.72
N ILE A 504 -22.12 -27.72 18.16
CA ILE A 504 -23.10 -26.90 18.92
C ILE A 504 -24.34 -26.61 18.07
N TYR A 505 -24.20 -26.34 16.78
CA TYR A 505 -25.36 -26.00 15.93
C TYR A 505 -26.14 -27.26 15.45
N THR A 506 -25.47 -28.42 15.32
CA THR A 506 -26.09 -29.60 14.65
C THR A 506 -26.39 -30.78 15.58
N SER A 507 -25.81 -30.81 16.79
CA SER A 507 -26.02 -31.94 17.71
C SER A 507 -27.43 -31.96 18.30
N SER A 508 -27.96 -33.15 18.53
CA SER A 508 -29.18 -33.39 19.31
C SER A 508 -28.89 -33.70 20.78
N ASN A 509 -27.63 -33.72 21.21
CA ASN A 509 -27.23 -34.05 22.58
C ASN A 509 -27.00 -32.77 23.40
N ALA A 510 -27.95 -32.44 24.28
CA ALA A 510 -27.90 -31.26 25.14
C ALA A 510 -26.66 -31.19 26.06
N ASP A 511 -26.23 -32.36 26.62
CA ASP A 511 -25.09 -32.39 27.54
C ASP A 511 -23.77 -32.12 26.79
N GLN A 512 -23.64 -32.62 25.57
CA GLN A 512 -22.49 -32.32 24.70
C GLN A 512 -22.43 -30.83 24.38
N ILE A 513 -23.56 -30.20 24.01
CA ILE A 513 -23.63 -28.77 23.70
C ILE A 513 -23.26 -27.95 24.93
N LYS A 514 -23.82 -28.28 26.12
CA LYS A 514 -23.49 -27.58 27.37
C LYS A 514 -21.99 -27.67 27.70
N SER A 515 -21.39 -28.86 27.58
CA SER A 515 -19.95 -29.01 27.79
C SER A 515 -19.10 -28.15 26.88
N LEU A 516 -19.50 -27.96 25.61
CA LEU A 516 -18.80 -27.08 24.68
C LEU A 516 -19.04 -25.59 24.98
N ILE A 517 -20.26 -25.21 25.41
CA ILE A 517 -20.56 -23.83 25.86
C ILE A 517 -19.68 -23.49 27.07
N GLU A 518 -19.56 -24.39 28.04
CA GLU A 518 -18.69 -24.22 29.21
C GLU A 518 -17.21 -24.18 28.83
N LYS A 519 -16.75 -25.10 27.95
CA LYS A 519 -15.36 -25.15 27.46
C LYS A 519 -14.90 -23.81 26.89
N TYR A 520 -15.74 -23.20 26.07
CA TYR A 520 -15.43 -21.94 25.40
C TYR A 520 -15.97 -20.70 26.12
N LYS A 521 -16.63 -20.86 27.28
CA LYS A 521 -17.26 -19.77 28.05
C LYS A 521 -18.18 -18.92 27.18
N ILE A 522 -18.98 -19.56 26.33
CA ILE A 522 -19.90 -18.87 25.43
C ILE A 522 -21.02 -18.25 26.26
N SER A 523 -21.28 -16.98 26.03
CA SER A 523 -22.36 -16.24 26.70
C SER A 523 -23.58 -16.08 25.79
N TYR A 524 -23.37 -15.95 24.50
CA TYR A 524 -24.44 -15.75 23.53
C TYR A 524 -24.30 -16.68 22.32
N LEU A 525 -25.42 -17.29 21.92
CA LEU A 525 -25.54 -18.02 20.67
C LEU A 525 -26.29 -17.14 19.67
N PHE A 526 -25.70 -16.91 18.51
CA PHE A 526 -26.34 -16.21 17.40
C PHE A 526 -26.86 -17.23 16.39
N ILE A 527 -28.13 -17.13 16.02
CA ILE A 527 -28.77 -18.00 15.04
C ILE A 527 -29.44 -17.08 14.02
N GLY A 528 -28.86 -16.97 12.85
CA GLY A 528 -29.32 -16.12 11.77
C GLY A 528 -29.19 -16.81 10.41
N SER A 529 -29.21 -15.99 9.35
CA SER A 529 -29.21 -16.45 7.97
C SER A 529 -28.00 -17.31 7.61
N CYS A 530 -26.79 -16.92 8.03
CA CYS A 530 -25.56 -17.66 7.71
C CYS A 530 -25.47 -18.96 8.47
N GLU A 531 -25.91 -19.02 9.72
CA GLU A 531 -25.98 -20.25 10.51
C GLU A 531 -26.93 -21.26 9.85
N ALA A 532 -28.11 -20.79 9.43
CA ALA A 532 -29.11 -21.65 8.75
C ALA A 532 -28.58 -22.15 7.39
N GLU A 533 -27.94 -21.28 6.60
CA GLU A 533 -27.36 -21.67 5.31
C GLU A 533 -26.24 -22.70 5.49
N LYS A 534 -25.37 -22.51 6.46
CA LYS A 534 -24.16 -23.32 6.64
C LYS A 534 -24.40 -24.65 7.31
N TYR A 535 -25.24 -24.67 8.35
CA TYR A 535 -25.45 -25.86 9.18
C TYR A 535 -26.80 -26.56 8.89
N GLY A 536 -27.63 -26.01 7.99
CA GLY A 536 -28.91 -26.62 7.60
C GLY A 536 -29.93 -26.58 8.72
N GLU A 537 -30.51 -27.73 9.04
CA GLU A 537 -31.51 -27.84 10.12
C GLU A 537 -30.85 -27.65 11.50
N ILE A 538 -30.84 -26.41 11.99
CA ILE A 538 -30.43 -26.12 13.36
C ILE A 538 -31.54 -26.51 14.32
N ASN A 539 -31.21 -27.27 15.37
CA ASN A 539 -32.16 -27.64 16.40
C ASN A 539 -32.44 -26.44 17.34
N SER A 540 -33.18 -25.46 16.80
CA SER A 540 -33.50 -24.21 17.48
C SER A 540 -34.28 -24.45 18.79
N GLU A 541 -35.13 -25.48 18.87
CA GLU A 541 -35.85 -25.83 20.09
C GLU A 541 -34.90 -26.26 21.20
N LEU A 542 -33.93 -27.13 20.87
CA LEU A 542 -32.92 -27.55 21.82
C LEU A 542 -32.06 -26.39 22.29
N LEU A 543 -31.53 -25.55 21.36
CA LEU A 543 -30.69 -24.41 21.70
C LEU A 543 -31.44 -23.40 22.56
N THR A 544 -32.71 -23.12 22.29
CA THR A 544 -33.52 -22.23 23.13
C THR A 544 -33.82 -22.81 24.52
N SER A 545 -33.82 -24.15 24.67
CA SER A 545 -33.95 -24.79 25.98
C SER A 545 -32.71 -24.64 26.88
N LEU A 546 -31.56 -24.27 26.30
CA LEU A 546 -30.28 -24.13 27.01
C LEU A 546 -30.06 -22.70 27.55
N GLY A 547 -30.91 -21.73 27.20
CA GLY A 547 -30.74 -20.35 27.62
C GLY A 547 -32.01 -19.54 27.44
N LYS A 548 -31.86 -18.22 27.51
CA LYS A 548 -32.94 -17.27 27.36
C LYS A 548 -32.83 -16.54 26.02
N VAL A 549 -33.89 -16.56 25.20
CA VAL A 549 -33.94 -15.72 24.00
C VAL A 549 -34.02 -14.25 24.41
N VAL A 550 -32.96 -13.50 24.17
CA VAL A 550 -32.86 -12.08 24.57
C VAL A 550 -33.16 -11.12 23.41
N CYS A 551 -33.03 -11.60 22.17
CA CYS A 551 -33.36 -10.84 20.97
C CYS A 551 -33.96 -11.77 19.91
N ARG A 552 -35.03 -11.28 19.23
CA ARG A 552 -35.59 -11.95 18.05
C ARG A 552 -35.95 -10.89 17.01
N GLN A 553 -35.41 -11.06 15.81
CA GLN A 553 -35.63 -10.16 14.67
C GLN A 553 -35.92 -11.03 13.44
N GLY A 554 -37.20 -11.13 13.07
CA GLY A 554 -37.63 -12.06 12.02
C GLY A 554 -37.21 -13.50 12.33
N GLU A 555 -36.42 -14.11 11.44
CA GLU A 555 -35.88 -15.46 11.61
C GLU A 555 -34.61 -15.48 12.48
N THR A 556 -33.96 -14.35 12.74
CA THR A 556 -32.74 -14.26 13.52
C THR A 556 -33.03 -14.17 15.02
N MET A 557 -32.29 -14.92 15.83
CA MET A 557 -32.40 -14.89 17.29
C MET A 557 -31.03 -14.90 17.98
N ILE A 558 -31.01 -14.33 19.20
CA ILE A 558 -29.86 -14.37 20.10
C ILE A 558 -30.33 -15.03 21.40
N ILE A 559 -29.57 -16.03 21.81
CA ILE A 559 -29.84 -16.80 23.04
C ILE A 559 -28.70 -16.51 24.02
N GLU A 560 -29.02 -16.01 25.20
CA GLU A 560 -28.10 -15.87 26.33
C GLU A 560 -28.04 -17.20 27.10
N VAL A 561 -26.85 -17.83 27.17
CA VAL A 561 -26.66 -19.18 27.71
C VAL A 561 -25.84 -19.24 28.99
N SER A 562 -25.22 -18.14 29.42
CA SER A 562 -24.55 -18.08 30.73
C SER A 562 -25.36 -17.27 31.72
N ASP A 563 -25.61 -17.82 32.90
CA ASP A 563 -25.97 -17.01 34.07
C ASP A 563 -24.75 -16.17 34.39
N GLY A 564 -24.80 -14.87 33.99
CA GLY A 564 -23.66 -13.99 34.09
C GLY A 564 -23.16 -13.80 35.52
N GLU A 565 -22.22 -14.61 35.92
CA GLU A 565 -21.22 -14.13 36.87
C GLU A 565 -20.32 -13.19 36.10
N ARG A 566 -20.63 -11.91 36.17
CA ARG A 566 -19.80 -10.80 35.68
C ARG A 566 -18.45 -10.95 36.36
N ALA A 567 -17.42 -11.33 35.59
CA ALA A 567 -16.05 -11.15 36.04
C ALA A 567 -15.81 -9.63 36.10
N ASP A 568 -15.79 -9.12 37.34
CA ASP A 568 -15.37 -7.76 37.68
C ASP A 568 -13.94 -7.46 37.22
#